data_8af02a4658ea609680afb36952d06ed1
#
_entry.id   8af02a4658ea609680afb36952d06ed1
#
_cell.length_a   1.000
_cell.length_b   1.000
_cell.length_c   1.000
_cell.angle_alpha   90.00
_cell.angle_beta   90.00
_cell.angle_gamma   90.00
#
_symmetry.space_group_name_H-M   'P 1'
#
loop_
_entity.id
_entity.type
_entity.pdbx_description
1 polymer ?
#
loop_
_entity_poly.entity_id
_entity_poly.type
_entity_poly.pdbx_seq_one_letter_code
_entity_poly.pdbx_strand_id
1 'polypeptide(L)'
;HQQWNYQPHKITYMNTENKSIGLFIDGGYFAKINESLEEQLSLNIEISPFFKFIREEIAREHNIPLNACYITESHYFRGRYRVNDANNKHLLFSERKFEDSLIENDVIFHYKHLREIQKQGSLTVIEKGIDVWFALEAYELSLFRKFDYVVLITGDADHEMLIKKLKALKIH
;
A
#
# COMPACT_ATOMS: atom_id res chain seq x y z
N HIS A 1 17.48 48.81 39.29
CA HIS A 1 17.93 47.47 38.96
C HIS A 1 16.69 46.57 38.76
N GLN A 2 16.26 46.39 37.53
CA GLN A 2 15.23 45.40 37.18
C GLN A 2 15.94 44.05 36.96
N GLN A 3 15.66 43.08 37.83
CA GLN A 3 16.05 41.70 37.65
C GLN A 3 15.09 41.04 36.61
N TRP A 4 15.63 40.68 35.46
CA TRP A 4 14.95 39.85 34.50
C TRP A 4 14.99 38.39 35.00
N ASN A 5 13.85 37.91 35.49
CA ASN A 5 13.66 36.48 35.77
C ASN A 5 13.47 35.73 34.45
N TYR A 6 14.56 35.22 33.92
CA TYR A 6 14.52 34.25 32.81
C TYR A 6 14.07 32.89 33.36
N GLN A 7 12.81 32.53 33.13
CA GLN A 7 12.37 31.16 33.34
C GLN A 7 12.65 30.38 32.05
N PRO A 8 13.55 29.39 32.05
CA PRO A 8 13.72 28.53 30.89
C PRO A 8 12.40 27.73 30.72
N HIS A 9 11.73 27.94 29.59
CA HIS A 9 10.64 27.05 29.21
C HIS A 9 11.19 25.63 29.18
N LYS A 10 10.74 24.77 30.07
CA LYS A 10 10.97 23.33 29.99
C LYS A 10 10.36 22.88 28.69
N ILE A 11 11.19 22.71 27.66
CA ILE A 11 10.81 21.96 26.46
C ILE A 11 10.64 20.52 26.96
N THR A 12 9.40 20.16 27.23
CA THR A 12 9.05 18.77 27.49
C THR A 12 9.16 18.09 26.14
N TYR A 13 10.29 17.46 25.87
CA TYR A 13 10.39 16.49 24.79
C TYR A 13 9.40 15.38 25.15
N MET A 14 8.21 15.43 24.59
CA MET A 14 7.34 14.28 24.56
C MET A 14 8.13 13.22 23.83
N ASN A 15 8.55 12.19 24.52
CA ASN A 15 9.19 11.00 23.94
C ASN A 15 8.11 10.30 23.14
N THR A 16 7.86 10.80 21.91
CA THR A 16 6.84 10.26 21.04
C THR A 16 7.42 8.99 20.46
N GLU A 17 6.90 7.87 20.90
CA GLU A 17 7.27 6.57 20.39
C GLU A 17 6.96 6.49 18.89
N ASN A 18 7.92 6.00 18.10
CA ASN A 18 7.72 5.79 16.67
C ASN A 18 6.63 4.76 16.41
N LYS A 19 5.75 5.08 15.48
CA LYS A 19 4.65 4.21 15.06
C LYS A 19 4.91 3.64 13.67
N SER A 20 4.72 2.34 13.53
CA SER A 20 4.94 1.60 12.29
C SER A 20 3.65 1.38 11.52
N ILE A 21 3.72 1.57 10.20
CA ILE A 21 2.63 1.27 9.26
C ILE A 21 3.08 0.14 8.36
N GLY A 22 2.28 -0.93 8.30
CA GLY A 22 2.35 -1.94 7.24
C GLY A 22 1.34 -1.58 6.14
N LEU A 23 1.80 -1.41 4.91
CA LEU A 23 0.99 -1.05 3.76
C LEU A 23 0.87 -2.22 2.79
N PHE A 24 -0.36 -2.62 2.47
CA PHE A 24 -0.64 -3.72 1.54
C PHE A 24 -1.53 -3.22 0.41
N ILE A 25 -1.04 -3.34 -0.82
CA ILE A 25 -1.69 -2.82 -2.01
C ILE A 25 -2.14 -3.96 -2.91
N ASP A 26 -3.43 -4.05 -3.15
CA ASP A 26 -3.99 -4.84 -4.26
C ASP A 26 -3.68 -4.09 -5.56
N GLY A 27 -2.72 -4.61 -6.32
CA GLY A 27 -2.24 -3.96 -7.53
C GLY A 27 -3.28 -3.92 -8.65
N GLY A 28 -4.18 -4.91 -8.72
CA GLY A 28 -5.28 -4.92 -9.66
C GLY A 28 -6.27 -3.78 -9.40
N TYR A 29 -6.64 -3.58 -8.15
CA TYR A 29 -7.50 -2.48 -7.72
C TYR A 29 -6.83 -1.12 -7.92
N PHE A 30 -5.58 -0.98 -7.50
CA PHE A 30 -4.80 0.24 -7.68
C PHE A 30 -4.69 0.66 -9.15
N ALA A 31 -4.42 -0.31 -10.04
CA ALA A 31 -4.34 -0.06 -11.47
C ALA A 31 -5.68 0.43 -12.06
N LYS A 32 -6.82 -0.14 -11.62
CA LYS A 32 -8.15 0.31 -12.04
C LYS A 32 -8.44 1.74 -11.62
N ILE A 33 -8.07 2.12 -10.39
CA ILE A 33 -8.23 3.49 -9.92
C ILE A 33 -7.36 4.44 -10.76
N ASN A 34 -6.11 4.08 -10.98
CA ASN A 34 -5.17 4.90 -11.74
C ASN A 34 -5.62 5.10 -13.20
N GLU A 35 -6.09 4.03 -13.85
CA GLU A 35 -6.68 4.08 -15.18
C GLU A 35 -7.91 5.00 -15.24
N SER A 36 -8.81 4.89 -14.26
CA SER A 36 -10.00 5.75 -14.16
C SER A 36 -9.64 7.23 -13.97
N LEU A 37 -8.62 7.54 -13.16
CA LEU A 37 -8.14 8.90 -12.97
C LEU A 37 -7.49 9.46 -14.24
N GLU A 38 -6.75 8.65 -14.98
CA GLU A 38 -6.14 9.03 -16.25
C GLU A 38 -7.22 9.34 -17.30
N GLU A 39 -8.23 8.47 -17.44
CA GLU A 39 -9.32 8.65 -18.40
C GLU A 39 -10.20 9.86 -18.10
N GLN A 40 -10.54 10.09 -16.83
CA GLN A 40 -11.47 11.15 -16.42
C GLN A 40 -10.81 12.50 -16.18
N LEU A 41 -9.59 12.52 -15.65
CA LEU A 41 -8.95 13.74 -15.15
C LEU A 41 -7.54 13.96 -15.72
N SER A 42 -7.03 13.05 -16.55
CA SER A 42 -5.64 13.04 -17.03
C SER A 42 -4.62 13.08 -15.89
N LEU A 43 -4.92 12.41 -14.78
CA LEU A 43 -4.08 12.34 -13.58
C LEU A 43 -3.60 10.91 -13.36
N ASN A 44 -2.38 10.80 -12.87
CA ASN A 44 -1.79 9.54 -12.43
C ASN A 44 -1.40 9.63 -10.96
N ILE A 45 -1.57 8.52 -10.23
CA ILE A 45 -1.13 8.42 -8.85
C ILE A 45 0.39 8.19 -8.85
N GLU A 46 1.12 9.12 -8.29
CA GLU A 46 2.54 8.98 -8.02
C GLU A 46 2.77 8.33 -6.65
N ILE A 47 3.66 7.35 -6.59
CA ILE A 47 3.84 6.52 -5.38
C ILE A 47 4.37 7.33 -4.20
N SER A 48 5.39 8.15 -4.39
CA SER A 48 5.99 8.91 -3.29
C SER A 48 5.00 9.89 -2.64
N PRO A 49 4.28 10.75 -3.38
CA PRO A 49 3.22 11.59 -2.82
C PRO A 49 2.08 10.78 -2.20
N PHE A 50 1.73 9.63 -2.76
CA PHE A 50 0.69 8.75 -2.22
C PHE A 50 1.08 8.16 -0.86
N PHE A 51 2.31 7.72 -0.70
CA PHE A 51 2.83 7.22 0.58
C PHE A 51 2.88 8.34 1.63
N LYS A 52 3.28 9.53 1.24
CA LYS A 52 3.23 10.70 2.11
C LYS A 52 1.80 10.99 2.57
N PHE A 53 0.83 10.97 1.66
CA PHE A 53 -0.58 11.14 1.97
C PHE A 53 -1.08 10.11 3.00
N ILE A 54 -0.74 8.83 2.84
CA ILE A 54 -1.11 7.77 3.80
C ILE A 54 -0.54 8.08 5.19
N ARG A 55 0.73 8.46 5.28
CA ARG A 55 1.35 8.83 6.56
C ARG A 55 0.65 10.03 7.21
N GLU A 56 0.35 11.05 6.44
CA GLU A 56 -0.34 12.25 6.90
C GLU A 56 -1.75 11.93 7.42
N GLU A 57 -2.50 11.06 6.73
CA GLU A 57 -3.84 10.63 7.15
C GLU A 57 -3.80 9.84 8.47
N ILE A 58 -2.89 8.87 8.58
CA ILE A 58 -2.74 8.10 9.83
C ILE A 58 -2.30 9.01 10.98
N ALA A 59 -1.34 9.88 10.75
CA ALA A 59 -0.86 10.82 11.75
C ALA A 59 -1.98 11.76 12.23
N ARG A 60 -2.79 12.26 11.32
CA ARG A 60 -3.93 13.14 11.61
C ARG A 60 -5.03 12.39 12.37
N GLU A 61 -5.44 11.22 11.90
CA GLU A 61 -6.53 10.43 12.48
C GLU A 61 -6.22 9.99 13.92
N HIS A 62 -4.97 9.61 14.18
CA HIS A 62 -4.55 9.10 15.48
C HIS A 62 -3.81 10.12 16.36
N ASN A 63 -3.78 11.37 15.94
CA ASN A 63 -3.11 12.47 16.65
C ASN A 63 -1.65 12.17 16.99
N ILE A 64 -0.89 11.69 16.00
CA ILE A 64 0.52 11.34 16.09
C ILE A 64 1.32 12.38 15.30
N PRO A 65 2.47 12.85 15.80
CA PRO A 65 3.37 13.68 15.00
C PRO A 65 3.82 12.95 13.72
N LEU A 66 3.82 13.65 12.58
CA LEU A 66 4.18 13.06 11.30
C LEU A 66 5.59 12.44 11.30
N ASN A 67 6.52 13.06 12.02
CA ASN A 67 7.88 12.58 12.17
C ASN A 67 8.02 11.32 13.05
N ALA A 68 6.96 10.89 13.71
CA ALA A 68 6.89 9.65 14.48
C ALA A 68 6.10 8.53 13.74
N CYS A 69 5.61 8.80 12.54
CA CYS A 69 4.76 7.89 11.78
C CYS A 69 5.49 7.44 10.50
N TYR A 70 5.79 6.14 10.38
CA TYR A 70 6.60 5.59 9.29
C TYR A 70 5.92 4.42 8.62
N ILE A 71 5.95 4.39 7.28
CA ILE A 71 5.66 3.16 6.53
C ILE A 71 6.93 2.32 6.59
N THR A 72 6.91 1.31 7.45
CA THR A 72 8.07 0.44 7.69
C THR A 72 8.19 -0.68 6.67
N GLU A 73 7.06 -1.08 6.10
CA GLU A 73 6.99 -2.15 5.12
C GLU A 73 5.79 -1.93 4.20
N SER A 74 6.01 -2.07 2.90
CA SER A 74 4.96 -1.93 1.88
C SER A 74 5.02 -3.07 0.88
N HIS A 75 3.86 -3.62 0.55
CA HIS A 75 3.68 -4.80 -0.29
C HIS A 75 2.71 -4.51 -1.43
N TYR A 76 3.03 -4.97 -2.61
CA TYR A 76 2.24 -4.83 -3.81
C TYR A 76 1.97 -6.19 -4.43
N PHE A 77 0.70 -6.52 -4.63
CA PHE A 77 0.23 -7.82 -5.12
C PHE A 77 -0.41 -7.66 -6.49
N ARG A 78 0.09 -8.36 -7.49
CA ARG A 78 -0.48 -8.30 -8.83
C ARG A 78 -0.24 -9.55 -9.65
N GLY A 79 -1.19 -9.83 -10.57
CA GLY A 79 -0.98 -10.73 -11.69
C GLY A 79 -0.04 -10.12 -12.73
N ARG A 80 0.84 -10.92 -13.30
CA ARG A 80 1.83 -10.49 -14.27
C ARG A 80 1.66 -11.21 -15.60
N TYR A 81 1.69 -10.45 -16.70
CA TYR A 81 1.70 -11.01 -18.03
C TYR A 81 2.98 -11.79 -18.30
N ARG A 82 2.87 -12.88 -19.04
CA ARG A 82 4.05 -13.63 -19.48
C ARG A 82 4.76 -12.87 -20.60
N VAL A 83 6.09 -12.91 -20.59
CA VAL A 83 6.92 -12.21 -21.58
C VAL A 83 6.68 -12.70 -23.00
N ASN A 84 6.30 -13.97 -23.16
CA ASN A 84 6.07 -14.61 -24.47
C ASN A 84 4.74 -14.23 -25.13
N ASP A 85 3.84 -13.53 -24.40
CA ASP A 85 2.58 -13.08 -24.99
C ASP A 85 2.83 -11.87 -25.89
N ALA A 86 2.94 -12.13 -27.19
CA ALA A 86 3.34 -11.14 -28.21
C ALA A 86 2.46 -9.87 -28.23
N ASN A 87 1.19 -10.00 -27.82
CA ASN A 87 0.22 -8.89 -27.77
C ASN A 87 0.39 -7.95 -26.58
N ASN A 88 1.25 -8.30 -25.62
CA ASN A 88 1.36 -7.60 -24.33
C ASN A 88 2.64 -6.75 -24.18
N LYS A 89 3.43 -6.58 -25.26
CA LYS A 89 4.73 -5.87 -25.17
C LYS A 89 4.61 -4.44 -24.65
N HIS A 90 3.59 -3.70 -25.07
CA HIS A 90 3.36 -2.32 -24.62
C HIS A 90 2.87 -2.27 -23.15
N LEU A 91 2.07 -3.24 -22.71
CA LEU A 91 1.62 -3.40 -21.34
C LEU A 91 2.80 -3.71 -20.41
N LEU A 92 3.70 -4.59 -20.86
CA LEU A 92 4.93 -4.92 -20.12
C LEU A 92 5.83 -3.71 -19.94
N PHE A 93 5.95 -2.85 -20.94
CA PHE A 93 6.75 -1.63 -20.81
C PHE A 93 6.16 -0.65 -19.78
N SER A 94 4.85 -0.43 -19.81
CA SER A 94 4.13 0.42 -18.86
C SER A 94 4.23 -0.12 -17.43
N GLU A 95 4.09 -1.44 -17.26
CA GLU A 95 4.30 -2.11 -15.99
C GLU A 95 5.71 -1.91 -15.44
N ARG A 96 6.74 -2.04 -16.29
CA ARG A 96 8.14 -1.83 -15.89
C ARG A 96 8.39 -0.42 -15.39
N LYS A 97 7.88 0.58 -16.07
CA LYS A 97 8.00 1.98 -15.64
C LYS A 97 7.34 2.23 -14.29
N PHE A 98 6.19 1.62 -14.06
CA PHE A 98 5.52 1.72 -12.76
C PHE A 98 6.28 0.95 -11.66
N GLU A 99 6.79 -0.23 -11.98
CA GLU A 99 7.63 -1.02 -11.05
C GLU A 99 8.86 -0.24 -10.59
N ASP A 100 9.50 0.53 -11.46
CA ASP A 100 10.64 1.37 -11.09
C ASP A 100 10.27 2.34 -9.97
N SER A 101 9.11 2.96 -10.03
CA SER A 101 8.63 3.86 -8.98
C SER A 101 8.33 3.14 -7.66
N LEU A 102 7.89 1.89 -7.73
CA LEU A 102 7.69 1.04 -6.56
C LEU A 102 9.04 0.63 -5.94
N ILE A 103 10.03 0.29 -6.76
CA ILE A 103 11.39 -0.05 -6.31
C ILE A 103 12.04 1.15 -5.61
N GLU A 104 11.91 2.34 -6.17
CA GLU A 104 12.42 3.59 -5.57
C GLU A 104 11.82 3.89 -4.20
N ASN A 105 10.66 3.32 -3.89
CA ASN A 105 9.97 3.45 -2.61
C ASN A 105 10.05 2.18 -1.74
N ASP A 106 10.99 1.29 -2.01
CA ASP A 106 11.25 0.06 -1.24
C ASP A 106 10.04 -0.88 -1.12
N VAL A 107 9.20 -0.92 -2.13
CA VAL A 107 8.01 -1.79 -2.15
C VAL A 107 8.39 -3.23 -2.48
N ILE A 108 7.88 -4.17 -1.71
CA ILE A 108 8.05 -5.61 -1.93
C ILE A 108 6.97 -6.12 -2.88
N PHE A 109 7.37 -6.78 -3.96
CA PHE A 109 6.46 -7.30 -4.97
C PHE A 109 6.07 -8.74 -4.70
N HIS A 110 4.78 -9.03 -4.94
CA HIS A 110 4.22 -10.36 -4.95
C HIS A 110 3.51 -10.57 -6.28
N TYR A 111 4.12 -11.34 -7.17
CA TYR A 111 3.58 -11.60 -8.49
C TYR A 111 3.16 -13.05 -8.68
N LYS A 112 2.06 -13.24 -9.39
CA LYS A 112 1.67 -14.49 -10.03
C LYS A 112 1.45 -14.26 -11.51
N HIS A 113 1.76 -15.24 -12.33
CA HIS A 113 1.39 -15.18 -13.75
C HIS A 113 -0.12 -15.19 -13.91
N LEU A 114 -0.63 -14.28 -14.73
CA LEU A 114 -2.01 -14.29 -15.18
C LEU A 114 -2.29 -15.59 -15.92
N ARG A 115 -3.51 -16.12 -15.75
CA ARG A 115 -3.96 -17.31 -16.45
C ARG A 115 -4.82 -16.90 -17.63
N GLU A 116 -4.54 -17.47 -18.78
CA GLU A 116 -5.39 -17.39 -19.95
C GLU A 116 -6.42 -18.51 -19.87
N ILE A 117 -7.69 -18.14 -19.96
CA ILE A 117 -8.80 -19.10 -20.04
C ILE A 117 -9.53 -18.87 -21.36
N GLN A 118 -9.71 -19.93 -22.11
CA GLN A 118 -10.53 -19.90 -23.31
C GLN A 118 -12.01 -19.95 -22.91
N LYS A 119 -12.70 -18.83 -23.06
CA LYS A 119 -14.16 -18.75 -22.89
C LYS A 119 -14.81 -18.40 -24.22
N GLN A 120 -15.71 -19.28 -24.70
CA GLN A 120 -16.54 -19.05 -25.90
C GLN A 120 -15.75 -18.57 -27.14
N GLY A 121 -14.58 -19.15 -27.37
CA GLY A 121 -13.75 -18.83 -28.55
C GLY A 121 -12.86 -17.59 -28.40
N SER A 122 -12.91 -16.87 -27.29
CA SER A 122 -12.00 -15.75 -26.97
C SER A 122 -11.06 -16.09 -25.80
N LEU A 123 -9.80 -15.66 -25.90
CA LEU A 123 -8.84 -15.73 -24.80
C LEU A 123 -9.14 -14.62 -23.79
N THR A 124 -9.52 -15.03 -22.58
CA THR A 124 -9.71 -14.11 -21.46
C THR A 124 -8.60 -14.30 -20.45
N VAL A 125 -7.94 -13.21 -20.05
CA VAL A 125 -6.90 -13.25 -19.02
C VAL A 125 -7.56 -13.10 -17.65
N ILE A 126 -7.26 -14.01 -16.73
CA ILE A 126 -7.82 -14.01 -15.38
C ILE A 126 -6.70 -13.92 -14.35
N GLU A 127 -6.86 -12.98 -13.44
CA GLU A 127 -6.15 -12.91 -12.19
C GLU A 127 -6.86 -13.81 -11.17
N LYS A 128 -6.26 -14.94 -10.81
CA LYS A 128 -6.89 -15.89 -9.89
C LYS A 128 -6.01 -16.18 -8.68
N GLY A 129 -6.60 -16.06 -7.50
CA GLY A 129 -5.96 -16.39 -6.24
C GLY A 129 -5.03 -15.30 -5.69
N ILE A 130 -4.95 -14.15 -6.33
CA ILE A 130 -4.20 -12.99 -5.80
C ILE A 130 -4.88 -12.46 -4.54
N ASP A 131 -6.21 -12.37 -4.52
CA ASP A 131 -6.98 -11.87 -3.38
C ASP A 131 -6.75 -12.72 -2.12
N VAL A 132 -6.77 -14.03 -2.29
CA VAL A 132 -6.49 -14.97 -1.18
C VAL A 132 -5.05 -14.80 -0.69
N TRP A 133 -4.11 -14.70 -1.60
CA TRP A 133 -2.71 -14.48 -1.26
C TRP A 133 -2.50 -13.14 -0.56
N PHE A 134 -3.09 -12.07 -1.06
CA PHE A 134 -3.11 -10.76 -0.43
C PHE A 134 -3.59 -10.84 1.04
N ALA A 135 -4.73 -11.48 1.27
CA ALA A 135 -5.30 -11.61 2.60
C ALA A 135 -4.41 -12.42 3.54
N LEU A 136 -3.88 -13.54 3.08
CA LEU A 136 -3.00 -14.42 3.88
C LEU A 136 -1.68 -13.73 4.22
N GLU A 137 -1.03 -13.09 3.27
CA GLU A 137 0.24 -12.38 3.51
C GLU A 137 0.04 -11.17 4.42
N ALA A 138 -1.01 -10.38 4.21
CA ALA A 138 -1.31 -9.25 5.08
C ALA A 138 -1.55 -9.70 6.52
N TYR A 139 -2.27 -10.78 6.73
CA TYR A 139 -2.51 -11.34 8.06
C TYR A 139 -1.22 -11.90 8.68
N GLU A 140 -0.50 -12.74 7.96
CA GLU A 140 0.72 -13.38 8.46
C GLU A 140 1.80 -12.36 8.82
N LEU A 141 2.10 -11.43 7.91
CA LEU A 141 3.10 -10.40 8.14
C LEU A 141 2.71 -9.47 9.29
N SER A 142 1.43 -9.13 9.40
CA SER A 142 0.92 -8.31 10.52
C SER A 142 1.07 -9.02 11.86
N LEU A 143 0.89 -10.34 11.88
CA LEU A 143 1.08 -11.17 13.08
C LEU A 143 2.55 -11.18 13.53
N PHE A 144 3.49 -11.33 12.59
CA PHE A 144 4.92 -11.42 12.89
C PHE A 144 5.59 -10.06 13.08
N ARG A 145 5.24 -9.07 12.26
CA ARG A 145 5.85 -7.72 12.30
C ARG A 145 5.28 -6.84 13.40
N LYS A 146 4.06 -7.12 13.88
CA LYS A 146 3.38 -6.33 14.92
C LYS A 146 3.32 -4.85 14.59
N PHE A 147 2.87 -4.51 13.38
CA PHE A 147 2.64 -3.12 12.99
C PHE A 147 1.67 -2.43 13.96
N ASP A 148 1.90 -1.15 14.24
CA ASP A 148 0.94 -0.34 14.99
C ASP A 148 -0.32 -0.07 14.16
N TYR A 149 -0.13 0.16 12.85
CA TYR A 149 -1.21 0.36 11.90
C TYR A 149 -1.02 -0.49 10.66
N VAL A 150 -2.11 -0.98 10.11
CA VAL A 150 -2.15 -1.66 8.82
C VAL A 150 -3.08 -0.92 7.90
N VAL A 151 -2.57 -0.56 6.72
CA VAL A 151 -3.34 0.09 5.66
C VAL A 151 -3.52 -0.90 4.51
N LEU A 152 -4.77 -1.14 4.15
CA LEU A 152 -5.16 -2.02 3.06
C LEU A 152 -5.72 -1.18 1.91
N ILE A 153 -5.09 -1.24 0.75
CA ILE A 153 -5.58 -0.62 -0.48
C ILE A 153 -6.20 -1.71 -1.33
N THR A 154 -7.50 -1.86 -1.19
CA THR A 154 -8.28 -2.88 -1.90
C THR A 154 -9.72 -2.41 -2.11
N GLY A 155 -10.34 -2.84 -3.20
CA GLY A 155 -11.75 -2.60 -3.48
C GLY A 155 -12.63 -3.81 -3.20
N ASP A 156 -12.07 -4.90 -2.70
CA ASP A 156 -12.80 -6.14 -2.46
C ASP A 156 -13.42 -6.15 -1.06
N ALA A 157 -14.77 -6.21 -1.01
CA ALA A 157 -15.52 -6.35 0.23
C ALA A 157 -15.27 -7.70 0.93
N ASP A 158 -14.78 -8.71 0.21
CA ASP A 158 -14.47 -10.03 0.77
C ASP A 158 -13.30 -9.96 1.76
N HIS A 159 -12.53 -8.87 1.78
CA HIS A 159 -11.49 -8.63 2.79
C HIS A 159 -12.02 -8.17 4.16
N GLU A 160 -13.33 -8.07 4.37
CA GLU A 160 -13.91 -7.73 5.68
C GLU A 160 -13.44 -8.68 6.79
N MET A 161 -13.34 -9.98 6.48
CA MET A 161 -12.84 -10.97 7.44
C MET A 161 -11.39 -10.73 7.82
N LEU A 162 -10.55 -10.31 6.86
CA LEU A 162 -9.16 -9.91 7.13
C LEU A 162 -9.12 -8.75 8.12
N ILE A 163 -9.93 -7.72 7.91
CA ILE A 163 -10.02 -6.56 8.81
C ILE A 163 -10.42 -6.99 10.22
N LYS A 164 -11.42 -7.86 10.35
CA LYS A 164 -11.84 -8.41 11.65
C LYS A 164 -10.73 -9.17 12.36
N LYS A 165 -9.96 -9.98 11.63
CA LYS A 165 -8.83 -10.72 12.16
C LYS A 165 -7.69 -9.81 12.61
N LEU A 166 -7.37 -8.77 11.85
CA LEU A 166 -6.36 -7.78 12.22
C LEU A 166 -6.76 -7.01 13.49
N LYS A 167 -8.03 -6.59 13.60
CA LYS A 167 -8.55 -5.95 14.81
C LYS A 167 -8.48 -6.85 16.03
N ALA A 168 -8.69 -8.17 15.87
CA ALA A 168 -8.54 -9.13 16.95
C ALA A 168 -7.08 -9.22 17.47
N LEU A 169 -6.10 -8.90 16.62
CA LEU A 169 -4.68 -8.78 17.01
C LEU A 169 -4.34 -7.41 17.63
N LYS A 170 -5.33 -6.53 17.84
CA LYS A 170 -5.18 -5.14 18.31
C LYS A 170 -4.30 -4.29 17.37
N ILE A 171 -4.39 -4.55 16.08
CA ILE A 171 -3.78 -3.75 15.02
C ILE A 171 -4.87 -2.82 14.42
N HIS A 172 -4.51 -1.57 14.25
CA HIS A 172 -5.40 -0.52 13.70
C HIS A 172 -5.13 -0.23 12.23
#